data_6c95c82e6393f4ef2d09d362cbd33f6f
#
_entry.id   6c95c82e6393f4ef2d09d362cbd33f6f
#
_cell.length_a   1.000
_cell.length_b   1.000
_cell.length_c   1.000
_cell.angle_alpha   90.00
_cell.angle_beta   90.00
_cell.angle_gamma   90.00
#
_symmetry.space_group_name_H-M   'P 1'
#
loop_
_entity.id
_entity.type
_entity.pdbx_description
1 polymer ?
#
loop_
_entity_poly.entity_id
_entity_poly.type
_entity_poly.pdbx_seq_one_letter_code
_entity_poly.pdbx_strand_id
1 'polypeptide(L)'
;TIAASVAENTFSILRDNGLQFKSVTITAKEKICFMEECECNPDNCPYAKGHFDRINDAVFEILNTDQDQITREDLREHAEKWQVCPFELSLDVSTWVDTVICDYNYAFDPRAHLKRFFYDGTKEDYIFLIDEAHNLVERARSMYSASICKEDFLELKRLLKGKASKVEKQLNKSNSHLLELKRECENFEILKDINALYLQLLTLSGEIQEYLEIVEDADIKKAVTEFYLNLRTFLNTYDVMDESCCIYSEMCRDGKFRLHLFCIHPANR
;
A
#
# COMPACT_ATOMS: atom_id res chain seq x y z
N THR A 1 18.00 -2.17 3.44
CA THR A 1 18.02 -1.56 4.80
C THR A 1 19.12 -2.22 5.62
N ILE A 2 19.63 -1.56 6.67
CA ILE A 2 20.66 -2.12 7.58
C ILE A 2 20.18 -3.46 8.15
N ALA A 3 18.92 -3.54 8.59
CA ALA A 3 18.32 -4.76 9.12
C ALA A 3 18.34 -5.93 8.12
N ALA A 4 17.99 -5.68 6.86
CA ALA A 4 18.05 -6.73 5.83
C ALA A 4 19.48 -7.24 5.64
N SER A 5 20.47 -6.35 5.56
CA SER A 5 21.89 -6.74 5.41
C SER A 5 22.40 -7.51 6.63
N VAL A 6 21.96 -7.20 7.84
CA VAL A 6 22.29 -7.95 9.05
C VAL A 6 21.70 -9.36 9.00
N ALA A 7 20.42 -9.49 8.59
CA ALA A 7 19.77 -10.79 8.44
C ALA A 7 20.48 -11.64 7.37
N GLU A 8 20.77 -11.07 6.20
CA GLU A 8 21.49 -11.73 5.11
C GLU A 8 22.88 -12.22 5.55
N ASN A 9 23.64 -11.38 6.26
CA ASN A 9 24.95 -11.76 6.79
C ASN A 9 24.84 -12.86 7.85
N THR A 10 23.82 -12.80 8.72
CA THR A 10 23.58 -13.85 9.73
C THR A 10 23.29 -15.19 9.06
N PHE A 11 22.46 -15.19 8.02
CA PHE A 11 22.16 -16.42 7.28
C PHE A 11 23.37 -16.95 6.53
N SER A 12 24.25 -16.09 6.00
CA SER A 12 25.54 -16.53 5.43
C SER A 12 26.39 -17.27 6.46
N ILE A 13 26.52 -16.71 7.67
CA ILE A 13 27.29 -17.35 8.76
C ILE A 13 26.67 -18.70 9.16
N LEU A 14 25.35 -18.81 9.24
CA LEU A 14 24.66 -20.05 9.58
C LEU A 14 24.90 -21.14 8.52
N ARG A 15 24.88 -20.79 7.25
CA ARG A 15 25.18 -21.71 6.14
C ARG A 15 26.63 -22.17 6.17
N ASP A 16 27.57 -21.28 6.41
CA ASP A 16 28.99 -21.61 6.56
C ASP A 16 29.24 -22.60 7.71
N ASN A 17 28.29 -22.64 8.67
CA ASN A 17 28.28 -23.59 9.78
C ASN A 17 27.37 -24.83 9.55
N GLY A 18 26.92 -25.06 8.31
CA GLY A 18 26.23 -26.27 7.88
C GLY A 18 24.71 -26.23 7.90
N LEU A 19 24.08 -25.05 8.13
CA LEU A 19 22.64 -24.91 8.00
C LEU A 19 22.28 -24.87 6.51
N GLN A 20 21.46 -25.80 6.05
CA GLN A 20 20.94 -25.83 4.67
C GLN A 20 19.54 -25.24 4.65
N PHE A 21 19.36 -24.10 4.01
CA PHE A 21 18.07 -23.44 3.79
C PHE A 21 18.17 -22.38 2.69
N LYS A 22 17.07 -22.15 2.01
CA LYS A 22 16.97 -21.08 1.01
C LYS A 22 16.29 -19.85 1.58
N SER A 23 16.76 -18.67 1.18
CA SER A 23 16.18 -17.40 1.58
C SER A 23 16.02 -16.46 0.39
N VAL A 24 14.99 -15.59 0.45
CA VAL A 24 14.80 -14.51 -0.53
C VAL A 24 14.57 -13.18 0.16
N THR A 25 15.16 -12.11 -0.39
CA THR A 25 14.92 -10.74 0.08
C THR A 25 13.92 -10.01 -0.81
N ILE A 26 12.71 -9.76 -0.30
CA ILE A 26 11.70 -8.96 -0.99
C ILE A 26 12.01 -7.48 -0.83
N THR A 27 12.18 -6.80 -1.95
CA THR A 27 12.40 -5.35 -2.02
C THR A 27 11.14 -4.65 -2.51
N ALA A 28 10.83 -3.48 -1.95
CA ALA A 28 9.69 -2.68 -2.39
C ALA A 28 9.69 -2.43 -3.91
N LYS A 29 8.52 -2.49 -4.51
CA LYS A 29 8.32 -2.46 -5.97
C LYS A 29 9.04 -1.28 -6.63
N GLU A 30 8.91 -0.09 -6.08
CA GLU A 30 9.50 1.14 -6.60
C GLU A 30 11.04 1.10 -6.58
N LYS A 31 11.63 0.26 -5.72
CA LYS A 31 13.09 0.14 -5.57
C LYS A 31 13.70 -0.95 -6.46
N ILE A 32 12.93 -1.97 -6.83
CA ILE A 32 13.40 -3.09 -7.65
C ILE A 32 12.98 -2.97 -9.11
N CYS A 33 11.95 -2.20 -9.41
CA CYS A 33 11.43 -1.98 -10.76
C CYS A 33 12.52 -1.50 -11.72
N PHE A 34 12.47 -1.95 -12.97
CA PHE A 34 13.36 -1.47 -14.04
C PHE A 34 12.87 -0.17 -14.68
N MET A 35 11.58 0.14 -14.51
CA MET A 35 10.94 1.33 -15.08
C MET A 35 11.05 2.51 -14.12
N GLU A 36 11.16 3.72 -14.65
CA GLU A 36 11.14 4.96 -13.86
C GLU A 36 9.79 5.18 -13.18
N GLU A 37 8.69 4.86 -13.90
CA GLU A 37 7.34 4.86 -13.35
C GLU A 37 6.78 3.42 -13.33
N CYS A 38 6.19 3.03 -12.19
CA CYS A 38 5.65 1.68 -11.99
C CYS A 38 4.25 1.52 -12.64
N GLU A 39 4.15 1.70 -13.95
CA GLU A 39 2.94 1.42 -14.72
C GLU A 39 2.86 -0.04 -15.12
N CYS A 40 2.26 -0.87 -14.25
CA CYS A 40 2.28 -2.33 -14.36
C CYS A 40 1.18 -2.88 -15.26
N ASN A 41 1.13 -2.44 -16.50
CA ASN A 41 0.24 -2.99 -17.54
C ASN A 41 1.06 -3.42 -18.77
N PRO A 42 0.55 -4.40 -19.58
CA PRO A 42 1.27 -4.94 -20.72
C PRO A 42 1.57 -3.93 -21.84
N ASP A 43 0.85 -2.81 -21.90
CA ASP A 43 1.02 -1.79 -22.93
C ASP A 43 2.20 -0.86 -22.61
N ASN A 44 2.42 -0.58 -21.31
CA ASN A 44 3.42 0.39 -20.85
C ASN A 44 4.66 -0.28 -20.22
N CYS A 45 4.56 -1.56 -19.83
CA CYS A 45 5.67 -2.27 -19.19
C CYS A 45 6.06 -3.53 -19.98
N PRO A 46 7.28 -3.59 -20.57
CA PRO A 46 7.74 -4.77 -21.31
C PRO A 46 7.88 -6.01 -20.43
N TYR A 47 8.14 -5.83 -19.14
CA TYR A 47 8.25 -6.91 -18.15
C TYR A 47 6.89 -7.44 -17.66
N ALA A 48 5.81 -6.69 -17.86
CA ALA A 48 4.45 -7.16 -17.64
C ALA A 48 3.90 -7.91 -18.86
N LYS A 49 4.33 -7.53 -20.06
CA LYS A 49 3.90 -8.17 -21.32
C LYS A 49 4.46 -9.57 -21.42
N GLY A 50 3.57 -10.57 -21.45
CA GLY A 50 3.94 -12.00 -21.50
C GLY A 50 4.64 -12.51 -20.23
N HIS A 51 4.47 -11.83 -19.11
CA HIS A 51 5.05 -12.22 -17.82
C HIS A 51 4.64 -13.64 -17.42
N PHE A 52 3.35 -13.95 -17.51
CA PHE A 52 2.79 -15.25 -17.11
C PHE A 52 3.27 -16.43 -17.98
N ASP A 53 3.74 -16.16 -19.18
CA ASP A 53 4.27 -17.20 -20.07
C ASP A 53 5.70 -17.63 -19.67
N ARG A 54 6.44 -16.79 -18.94
CA ARG A 54 7.86 -16.95 -18.64
C ARG A 54 8.19 -17.09 -17.15
N ILE A 55 7.28 -16.66 -16.28
CA ILE A 55 7.57 -16.57 -14.84
C ILE A 55 7.91 -17.93 -14.22
N ASN A 56 7.22 -19.00 -14.62
CA ASN A 56 7.46 -20.32 -14.06
C ASN A 56 8.88 -20.85 -14.37
N ASP A 57 9.36 -20.62 -15.58
CA ASP A 57 10.73 -21.00 -15.98
C ASP A 57 11.77 -20.15 -15.24
N ALA A 58 11.51 -18.85 -15.06
CA ALA A 58 12.37 -17.96 -14.30
C ALA A 58 12.46 -18.37 -12.81
N VAL A 59 11.33 -18.73 -12.19
CA VAL A 59 11.29 -19.25 -10.82
C VAL A 59 12.02 -20.59 -10.73
N PHE A 60 11.77 -21.51 -11.67
CA PHE A 60 12.45 -22.79 -11.68
C PHE A 60 13.97 -22.64 -11.80
N GLU A 61 14.45 -21.76 -12.69
CA GLU A 61 15.88 -21.56 -12.88
C GLU A 61 16.53 -21.00 -11.61
N ILE A 62 16.01 -19.91 -11.02
CA ILE A 62 16.61 -19.26 -9.86
C ILE A 62 16.64 -20.18 -8.62
N LEU A 63 15.60 -21.01 -8.45
CA LEU A 63 15.55 -21.99 -7.36
C LEU A 63 16.51 -23.15 -7.51
N ASN A 64 16.94 -23.45 -8.74
CA ASN A 64 17.91 -24.52 -9.04
C ASN A 64 19.35 -24.04 -9.21
N THR A 65 19.60 -22.77 -8.89
CA THR A 65 21.00 -22.29 -8.76
C THR A 65 21.63 -22.84 -7.48
N ASP A 66 22.97 -22.85 -7.45
CA ASP A 66 23.76 -23.22 -6.26
C ASP A 66 23.65 -22.14 -5.14
N GLN A 67 22.92 -21.06 -5.39
CA GLN A 67 22.72 -19.97 -4.44
C GLN A 67 21.56 -20.31 -3.50
N ASP A 68 21.87 -20.36 -2.19
CA ASP A 68 20.85 -20.53 -1.15
C ASP A 68 20.27 -19.19 -0.68
N GLN A 69 20.92 -18.09 -0.98
CA GLN A 69 20.47 -16.74 -0.64
C GLN A 69 20.17 -15.95 -1.91
N ILE A 70 18.91 -15.74 -2.18
CA ILE A 70 18.44 -15.01 -3.35
C ILE A 70 18.28 -13.54 -2.96
N THR A 71 19.25 -12.73 -3.39
CA THR A 71 19.30 -11.31 -3.10
C THR A 71 18.48 -10.49 -4.10
N ARG A 72 18.41 -9.19 -3.86
CA ARG A 72 17.80 -8.23 -4.80
C ARG A 72 18.52 -8.25 -6.16
N GLU A 73 19.83 -8.35 -6.14
CA GLU A 73 20.69 -8.35 -7.33
C GLU A 73 20.43 -9.61 -8.16
N ASP A 74 20.37 -10.78 -7.55
CA ASP A 74 20.04 -12.05 -8.20
C ASP A 74 18.65 -12.02 -8.84
N LEU A 75 17.65 -11.47 -8.12
CA LEU A 75 16.29 -11.30 -8.64
C LEU A 75 16.28 -10.38 -9.87
N ARG A 76 17.04 -9.30 -9.86
CA ARG A 76 17.11 -8.38 -11.01
C ARG A 76 17.78 -9.03 -12.21
N GLU A 77 18.90 -9.73 -12.02
CA GLU A 77 19.62 -10.43 -13.09
C GLU A 77 18.73 -11.48 -13.77
N HIS A 78 18.08 -12.33 -12.99
CA HIS A 78 17.17 -13.36 -13.52
C HIS A 78 15.94 -12.75 -14.18
N ALA A 79 15.36 -11.72 -13.57
CA ALA A 79 14.20 -11.02 -14.13
C ALA A 79 14.51 -10.35 -15.47
N GLU A 80 15.69 -9.75 -15.61
CA GLU A 80 16.15 -9.16 -16.87
C GLU A 80 16.36 -10.22 -17.95
N LYS A 81 17.03 -11.33 -17.60
CA LYS A 81 17.25 -12.46 -18.48
C LYS A 81 15.97 -13.04 -19.03
N TRP A 82 14.98 -13.24 -18.17
CA TRP A 82 13.69 -13.82 -18.51
C TRP A 82 12.63 -12.81 -18.97
N GLN A 83 12.96 -11.51 -18.98
CA GLN A 83 12.02 -10.41 -19.31
C GLN A 83 10.72 -10.49 -18.49
N VAL A 84 10.85 -10.71 -17.16
CA VAL A 84 9.76 -10.76 -16.21
C VAL A 84 9.89 -9.64 -15.18
N CYS A 85 8.80 -9.31 -14.47
CA CYS A 85 8.84 -8.29 -13.42
C CYS A 85 9.67 -8.80 -12.22
N PRO A 86 10.74 -8.10 -11.79
CA PRO A 86 11.59 -8.54 -10.68
C PRO A 86 10.86 -8.57 -9.35
N PHE A 87 9.87 -7.69 -9.15
CA PHE A 87 9.03 -7.69 -7.95
C PHE A 87 8.13 -8.93 -7.90
N GLU A 88 7.39 -9.22 -8.97
CA GLU A 88 6.53 -10.42 -9.04
C GLU A 88 7.37 -11.70 -8.94
N LEU A 89 8.56 -11.75 -9.59
CA LEU A 89 9.49 -12.87 -9.44
C LEU A 89 9.86 -13.09 -7.97
N SER A 90 10.15 -12.02 -7.21
CA SER A 90 10.46 -12.14 -5.78
C SER A 90 9.30 -12.73 -4.97
N LEU A 91 8.06 -12.36 -5.31
CA LEU A 91 6.87 -12.89 -4.67
C LEU A 91 6.62 -14.36 -5.01
N ASP A 92 6.84 -14.78 -6.26
CA ASP A 92 6.69 -16.17 -6.67
C ASP A 92 7.77 -17.06 -6.06
N VAL A 93 9.03 -16.61 -6.05
CA VAL A 93 10.15 -17.30 -5.39
C VAL A 93 9.90 -17.46 -3.90
N SER A 94 9.30 -16.46 -3.24
CA SER A 94 9.07 -16.48 -1.79
C SER A 94 8.24 -17.67 -1.31
N THR A 95 7.41 -18.26 -2.17
CA THR A 95 6.58 -19.43 -1.82
C THR A 95 7.33 -20.77 -1.86
N TRP A 96 8.59 -20.75 -2.30
CA TRP A 96 9.42 -21.94 -2.48
C TRP A 96 10.70 -21.96 -1.62
N VAL A 97 10.86 -20.98 -0.76
CA VAL A 97 12.03 -20.85 0.11
C VAL A 97 11.66 -21.00 1.57
N ASP A 98 12.64 -21.30 2.41
CA ASP A 98 12.42 -21.54 3.85
C ASP A 98 12.29 -20.22 4.64
N THR A 99 12.86 -19.12 4.11
CA THR A 99 12.92 -17.84 4.80
C THR A 99 12.72 -16.66 3.85
N VAL A 100 11.88 -15.73 4.26
CA VAL A 100 11.62 -14.47 3.54
C VAL A 100 12.11 -13.30 4.38
N ILE A 101 13.03 -12.50 3.83
CA ILE A 101 13.44 -11.21 4.41
C ILE A 101 12.64 -10.12 3.74
N CYS A 102 11.85 -9.39 4.50
CA CYS A 102 11.00 -8.33 3.95
C CYS A 102 10.74 -7.21 4.97
N ASP A 103 10.14 -6.11 4.51
CA ASP A 103 9.56 -5.10 5.41
C ASP A 103 8.32 -5.69 6.10
N TYR A 104 8.09 -5.35 7.36
CA TYR A 104 6.97 -5.86 8.14
C TYR A 104 5.59 -5.44 7.59
N ASN A 105 5.51 -4.47 6.68
CA ASN A 105 4.30 -4.17 5.93
C ASN A 105 3.81 -5.39 5.15
N TYR A 106 4.72 -6.23 4.65
CA TYR A 106 4.37 -7.46 3.94
C TYR A 106 3.76 -8.55 4.84
N ALA A 107 3.91 -8.44 6.16
CA ALA A 107 3.26 -9.35 7.11
C ALA A 107 2.00 -8.72 7.74
N PHE A 108 2.01 -7.42 8.04
CA PHE A 108 1.04 -6.81 8.94
C PHE A 108 0.15 -5.73 8.31
N ASP A 109 0.53 -5.12 7.17
CA ASP A 109 -0.32 -4.09 6.55
C ASP A 109 -1.50 -4.75 5.82
N PRO A 110 -2.76 -4.44 6.16
CA PRO A 110 -3.93 -5.06 5.54
C PRO A 110 -4.03 -4.84 4.03
N ARG A 111 -3.32 -3.85 3.48
CA ARG A 111 -3.30 -3.51 2.05
C ARG A 111 -2.12 -4.13 1.30
N ALA A 112 -0.98 -4.34 2.00
CA ALA A 112 0.28 -4.77 1.39
C ALA A 112 0.73 -6.17 1.83
N HIS A 113 0.08 -6.80 2.82
CA HIS A 113 0.47 -8.13 3.30
C HIS A 113 0.46 -9.17 2.18
N LEU A 114 1.34 -10.12 2.29
CA LEU A 114 1.49 -11.19 1.31
C LEU A 114 0.34 -12.19 1.41
N LYS A 115 -0.73 -11.95 0.67
CA LYS A 115 -1.94 -12.81 0.62
C LYS A 115 -1.61 -14.28 0.32
N ARG A 116 -0.47 -14.56 -0.32
CA ARG A 116 0.00 -15.91 -0.62
C ARG A 116 0.25 -16.73 0.64
N PHE A 117 0.63 -16.08 1.77
CA PHE A 117 0.90 -16.72 3.06
C PHE A 117 -0.26 -16.56 4.05
N PHE A 118 -1.00 -15.46 3.96
CA PHE A 118 -1.99 -15.06 4.98
C PHE A 118 -3.43 -15.08 4.43
N TYR A 119 -3.72 -15.95 3.47
CA TYR A 119 -5.08 -16.10 2.95
C TYR A 119 -5.97 -16.81 3.96
N ASP A 120 -7.22 -16.36 4.11
CA ASP A 120 -8.20 -16.90 5.05
C ASP A 120 -8.33 -18.43 4.90
N GLY A 121 -8.06 -19.16 5.99
CA GLY A 121 -8.20 -20.62 6.09
C GLY A 121 -6.90 -21.42 5.98
N THR A 122 -5.77 -20.85 5.59
CA THR A 122 -4.47 -21.51 5.69
C THR A 122 -3.91 -21.30 7.10
N LYS A 123 -3.76 -22.40 7.85
CA LYS A 123 -3.03 -22.40 9.13
C LYS A 123 -1.70 -23.05 8.87
N GLU A 124 -0.67 -22.24 8.77
CA GLU A 124 0.73 -22.69 8.72
C GLU A 124 1.48 -22.11 9.90
N ASP A 125 2.49 -22.83 10.36
CA ASP A 125 3.32 -22.39 11.48
C ASP A 125 4.44 -21.49 10.95
N TYR A 126 4.29 -20.18 11.13
CA TYR A 126 5.31 -19.19 10.78
C TYR A 126 6.08 -18.72 12.02
N ILE A 127 7.37 -18.50 11.87
CA ILE A 127 8.22 -17.86 12.87
C ILE A 127 8.57 -16.46 12.39
N PHE A 128 8.17 -15.44 13.14
CA PHE A 128 8.47 -14.04 12.84
C PHE A 128 9.65 -13.54 13.67
N LEU A 129 10.71 -13.09 13.00
CA LEU A 129 11.84 -12.41 13.61
C LEU A 129 11.75 -10.93 13.26
N ILE A 130 11.32 -10.11 14.19
CA ILE A 130 11.00 -8.69 13.95
C ILE A 130 12.09 -7.82 14.58
N ASP A 131 12.86 -7.15 13.74
CA ASP A 131 13.79 -6.11 14.16
C ASP A 131 13.04 -4.82 14.51
N GLU A 132 13.57 -4.04 15.45
CA GLU A 132 12.97 -2.78 15.89
C GLU A 132 11.48 -2.93 16.30
N ALA A 133 11.12 -4.04 16.92
CA ALA A 133 9.73 -4.40 17.27
C ALA A 133 9.03 -3.32 18.12
N HIS A 134 9.77 -2.46 18.82
CA HIS A 134 9.21 -1.33 19.56
C HIS A 134 8.46 -0.32 18.67
N ASN A 135 8.81 -0.26 17.38
CA ASN A 135 8.12 0.59 16.40
C ASN A 135 6.82 -0.03 15.88
N LEU A 136 6.59 -1.33 16.12
CA LEU A 136 5.46 -2.06 15.51
C LEU A 136 4.11 -1.49 15.93
N VAL A 137 3.96 -1.04 17.17
CA VAL A 137 2.70 -0.45 17.68
C VAL A 137 2.33 0.83 16.91
N GLU A 138 3.28 1.75 16.76
CA GLU A 138 3.03 3.00 16.01
C GLU A 138 2.80 2.74 14.52
N ARG A 139 3.50 1.77 13.97
CA ARG A 139 3.31 1.36 12.58
C ARG A 139 1.95 0.71 12.37
N ALA A 140 1.55 -0.19 13.25
CA ALA A 140 0.23 -0.81 13.19
C ALA A 140 -0.89 0.25 13.32
N ARG A 141 -0.77 1.21 14.25
CA ARG A 141 -1.68 2.34 14.29
C ARG A 141 -1.80 3.07 12.96
N SER A 142 -0.66 3.37 12.34
CA SER A 142 -0.62 4.02 11.02
C SER A 142 -1.27 3.19 9.92
N MET A 143 -1.05 1.87 9.91
CA MET A 143 -1.61 0.95 8.91
C MET A 143 -3.15 0.88 8.96
N TYR A 144 -3.71 0.95 10.17
CA TYR A 144 -5.16 0.88 10.43
C TYR A 144 -5.80 2.26 10.63
N SER A 145 -5.09 3.33 10.31
CA SER A 145 -5.60 4.70 10.37
C SER A 145 -5.65 5.33 8.98
N ALA A 146 -6.53 6.31 8.82
CA ALA A 146 -6.61 7.11 7.60
C ALA A 146 -7.01 8.54 7.90
N SER A 147 -6.72 9.47 7.01
CA SER A 147 -7.18 10.85 7.13
C SER A 147 -7.49 11.46 5.79
N ILE A 148 -8.41 12.42 5.77
CA ILE A 148 -8.69 13.29 4.63
C ILE A 148 -8.50 14.75 5.03
N CYS A 149 -7.97 15.54 4.10
CA CYS A 149 -7.76 16.97 4.26
C CYS A 149 -8.80 17.74 3.45
N LYS A 150 -9.50 18.66 4.10
CA LYS A 150 -10.55 19.47 3.44
C LYS A 150 -10.00 20.28 2.27
N GLU A 151 -8.80 20.77 2.39
CA GLU A 151 -8.16 21.62 1.39
C GLU A 151 -7.91 20.86 0.08
N ASP A 152 -7.65 19.55 0.13
CA ASP A 152 -7.45 18.70 -1.05
C ASP A 152 -8.72 18.62 -1.93
N PHE A 153 -9.91 18.64 -1.31
CA PHE A 153 -11.18 18.70 -2.04
C PHE A 153 -11.34 20.01 -2.82
N LEU A 154 -10.83 21.11 -2.27
CA LEU A 154 -10.86 22.42 -2.93
C LEU A 154 -9.82 22.49 -4.08
N GLU A 155 -8.66 21.89 -3.88
CA GLU A 155 -7.61 21.84 -4.91
C GLU A 155 -8.09 21.01 -6.11
N LEU A 156 -8.61 19.81 -5.86
CA LEU A 156 -9.16 18.97 -6.91
C LEU A 156 -10.33 19.65 -7.64
N LYS A 157 -11.24 20.32 -6.90
CA LYS A 157 -12.33 21.09 -7.50
C LYS A 157 -11.81 22.18 -8.43
N ARG A 158 -10.75 22.92 -8.07
CA ARG A 158 -10.15 23.96 -8.92
C ARG A 158 -9.58 23.37 -10.19
N LEU A 159 -8.91 22.22 -10.09
CA LEU A 159 -8.32 21.50 -11.20
C LEU A 159 -9.39 21.03 -12.20
N LEU A 160 -10.53 20.53 -11.71
CA LEU A 160 -11.61 19.95 -12.50
C LEU A 160 -12.65 20.98 -12.97
N LYS A 161 -12.50 22.27 -12.64
CA LYS A 161 -13.48 23.31 -12.96
C LYS A 161 -13.84 23.33 -14.45
N GLY A 162 -15.11 23.10 -14.75
CA GLY A 162 -15.65 23.05 -16.11
C GLY A 162 -15.31 21.79 -16.91
N LYS A 163 -14.60 20.81 -16.32
CA LYS A 163 -14.17 19.57 -16.99
C LYS A 163 -14.98 18.35 -16.53
N ALA A 164 -15.44 18.31 -15.29
CA ALA A 164 -16.09 17.15 -14.66
C ALA A 164 -17.27 17.59 -13.78
N SER A 165 -18.38 18.02 -14.38
CA SER A 165 -19.51 18.63 -13.66
C SER A 165 -20.13 17.75 -12.58
N LYS A 166 -20.21 16.43 -12.80
CA LYS A 166 -20.70 15.47 -11.81
C LYS A 166 -19.76 15.40 -10.60
N VAL A 167 -18.47 15.23 -10.82
CA VAL A 167 -17.44 15.20 -9.77
C VAL A 167 -17.41 16.52 -9.01
N GLU A 168 -17.43 17.66 -9.71
CA GLU A 168 -17.46 18.98 -9.09
C GLU A 168 -18.67 19.16 -8.15
N LYS A 169 -19.84 18.66 -8.55
CA LYS A 169 -21.06 18.70 -7.70
C LYS A 169 -20.85 17.89 -6.41
N GLN A 170 -20.26 16.70 -6.47
CA GLN A 170 -20.03 15.89 -5.30
C GLN A 170 -18.90 16.43 -4.42
N LEU A 171 -17.84 16.99 -5.02
CA LEU A 171 -16.79 17.72 -4.28
C LEU A 171 -17.37 18.88 -3.48
N ASN A 172 -18.32 19.66 -4.07
CA ASN A 172 -18.99 20.75 -3.38
C ASN A 172 -19.77 20.26 -2.14
N LYS A 173 -20.55 19.18 -2.30
CA LYS A 173 -21.31 18.61 -1.20
C LYS A 173 -20.41 18.09 -0.08
N SER A 174 -19.36 17.34 -0.44
CA SER A 174 -18.37 16.83 0.53
C SER A 174 -17.66 17.96 1.26
N ASN A 175 -17.26 19.01 0.52
CA ASN A 175 -16.65 20.20 1.12
C ASN A 175 -17.59 20.94 2.06
N SER A 176 -18.91 20.95 1.79
CA SER A 176 -19.88 21.57 2.71
C SER A 176 -19.94 20.83 4.05
N HIS A 177 -20.01 19.50 4.04
CA HIS A 177 -19.96 18.70 5.26
C HIS A 177 -18.64 18.93 6.04
N LEU A 178 -17.49 18.91 5.33
CA LEU A 178 -16.20 19.16 5.97
C LEU A 178 -16.10 20.60 6.51
N LEU A 179 -16.78 21.57 5.90
CA LEU A 179 -16.83 22.94 6.38
C LEU A 179 -17.67 23.07 7.64
N GLU A 180 -18.76 22.33 7.77
CA GLU A 180 -19.59 22.26 8.97
C GLU A 180 -18.76 21.72 10.14
N LEU A 181 -18.09 20.57 9.96
CA LEU A 181 -17.18 20.00 10.96
C LEU A 181 -16.04 20.98 11.33
N LYS A 182 -15.47 21.68 10.34
CA LYS A 182 -14.43 22.70 10.59
C LYS A 182 -14.91 23.85 11.46
N ARG A 183 -16.16 24.28 11.34
CA ARG A 183 -16.73 25.38 12.11
C ARG A 183 -16.96 25.01 13.58
N GLU A 184 -17.20 23.74 13.84
CA GLU A 184 -17.41 23.20 15.20
C GLU A 184 -16.09 22.87 15.89
N CYS A 185 -15.00 22.72 15.14
CA CYS A 185 -13.67 22.34 15.61
C CYS A 185 -12.81 23.57 15.91
N GLU A 186 -12.55 23.89 17.18
CA GLU A 186 -11.62 24.96 17.54
C GLU A 186 -10.15 24.54 17.34
N ASN A 187 -9.73 23.46 17.98
CA ASN A 187 -8.39 22.88 17.84
C ASN A 187 -8.52 21.42 17.42
N PHE A 188 -9.27 20.64 18.18
CA PHE A 188 -9.54 19.24 17.91
C PHE A 188 -10.92 18.86 18.53
N GLU A 189 -11.66 17.95 17.86
CA GLU A 189 -12.98 17.50 18.26
C GLU A 189 -13.10 16.00 18.03
N ILE A 190 -13.58 15.24 19.04
CA ILE A 190 -13.91 13.82 18.89
C ILE A 190 -15.34 13.70 18.37
N LEU A 191 -15.52 12.97 17.29
CA LEU A 191 -16.79 12.79 16.63
C LEU A 191 -17.37 11.42 16.97
N LYS A 192 -18.67 11.36 17.16
CA LYS A 192 -19.38 10.09 17.39
C LYS A 192 -19.45 9.23 16.13
N ASP A 193 -19.78 9.84 15.01
CA ASP A 193 -19.84 9.21 13.69
C ASP A 193 -19.74 10.27 12.59
N ILE A 194 -19.57 9.81 11.37
CA ILE A 194 -19.55 10.63 10.16
C ILE A 194 -20.44 10.04 9.07
N ASN A 195 -21.50 9.34 9.42
CA ASN A 195 -22.33 8.56 8.51
C ASN A 195 -22.84 9.36 7.29
N ALA A 196 -23.29 10.61 7.49
CA ALA A 196 -23.75 11.46 6.41
C ALA A 196 -22.64 11.84 5.44
N LEU A 197 -21.46 12.18 5.97
CA LEU A 197 -20.27 12.48 5.16
C LEU A 197 -19.78 11.20 4.45
N TYR A 198 -19.74 10.05 5.13
CA TYR A 198 -19.34 8.78 4.55
C TYR A 198 -20.15 8.41 3.31
N LEU A 199 -21.49 8.48 3.37
CA LEU A 199 -22.36 8.23 2.21
C LEU A 199 -22.11 9.22 1.06
N GLN A 200 -21.83 10.47 1.41
CA GLN A 200 -21.47 11.48 0.42
C GLN A 200 -20.11 11.20 -0.23
N LEU A 201 -19.12 10.71 0.55
CA LEU A 201 -17.80 10.33 0.04
C LEU A 201 -17.85 9.06 -0.83
N LEU A 202 -18.73 8.09 -0.52
CA LEU A 202 -18.98 6.93 -1.38
C LEU A 202 -19.54 7.38 -2.74
N THR A 203 -20.48 8.30 -2.75
CA THR A 203 -21.03 8.86 -4.00
C THR A 203 -19.94 9.58 -4.81
N LEU A 204 -19.10 10.38 -4.14
CA LEU A 204 -17.96 11.05 -4.78
C LEU A 204 -16.97 10.04 -5.38
N SER A 205 -16.66 8.97 -4.65
CA SER A 205 -15.76 7.91 -5.12
C SER A 205 -16.26 7.26 -6.41
N GLY A 206 -17.57 6.97 -6.51
CA GLY A 206 -18.16 6.42 -7.73
C GLY A 206 -18.06 7.37 -8.93
N GLU A 207 -18.37 8.65 -8.74
CA GLU A 207 -18.29 9.66 -9.82
C GLU A 207 -16.83 9.90 -10.28
N ILE A 208 -15.87 9.82 -9.36
CA ILE A 208 -14.45 9.90 -9.71
C ILE A 208 -14.03 8.67 -10.52
N GLN A 209 -14.46 7.48 -10.13
CA GLN A 209 -14.14 6.25 -10.86
C GLN A 209 -14.64 6.30 -12.30
N GLU A 210 -15.90 6.71 -12.53
CA GLU A 210 -16.43 6.93 -13.88
C GLU A 210 -15.62 7.95 -14.67
N TYR A 211 -15.19 9.04 -14.01
CA TYR A 211 -14.40 10.09 -14.67
C TYR A 211 -12.99 9.61 -15.07
N LEU A 212 -12.35 8.77 -14.26
CA LEU A 212 -11.02 8.21 -14.54
C LEU A 212 -11.00 7.31 -15.80
N GLU A 213 -12.14 6.75 -16.20
CA GLU A 213 -12.26 5.94 -17.42
C GLU A 213 -12.23 6.80 -18.70
N ILE A 214 -12.62 8.09 -18.61
CA ILE A 214 -12.80 8.96 -19.75
C ILE A 214 -11.80 10.13 -19.83
N VAL A 215 -11.03 10.39 -18.76
CA VAL A 215 -10.06 11.47 -18.73
C VAL A 215 -8.82 11.12 -19.57
N GLU A 216 -8.49 11.97 -20.56
CA GLU A 216 -7.33 11.79 -21.45
C GLU A 216 -6.09 12.57 -20.99
N ASP A 217 -6.30 13.71 -20.29
CA ASP A 217 -5.22 14.56 -19.79
C ASP A 217 -4.44 13.82 -18.69
N ALA A 218 -3.18 13.49 -18.96
CA ALA A 218 -2.33 12.68 -18.08
C ALA A 218 -2.09 13.32 -16.70
N ASP A 219 -1.89 14.65 -16.66
CA ASP A 219 -1.64 15.36 -15.39
C ASP A 219 -2.90 15.40 -14.53
N ILE A 220 -4.05 15.63 -15.15
CA ILE A 220 -5.34 15.57 -14.46
C ILE A 220 -5.61 14.16 -13.98
N LYS A 221 -5.39 13.16 -14.83
CA LYS A 221 -5.57 11.75 -14.48
C LYS A 221 -4.72 11.36 -13.27
N LYS A 222 -3.46 11.76 -13.25
CA LYS A 222 -2.53 11.51 -12.13
C LYS A 222 -3.05 12.14 -10.83
N ALA A 223 -3.40 13.42 -10.84
CA ALA A 223 -3.90 14.13 -9.66
C ALA A 223 -5.24 13.55 -9.14
N VAL A 224 -6.16 13.21 -10.06
CA VAL A 224 -7.43 12.59 -9.71
C VAL A 224 -7.24 11.20 -9.13
N THR A 225 -6.32 10.41 -9.70
CA THR A 225 -5.99 9.06 -9.20
C THR A 225 -5.41 9.12 -7.79
N GLU A 226 -4.47 10.04 -7.52
CA GLU A 226 -3.88 10.22 -6.20
C GLU A 226 -4.96 10.57 -5.14
N PHE A 227 -5.81 11.52 -5.45
CA PHE A 227 -6.94 11.87 -4.58
C PHE A 227 -7.89 10.68 -4.38
N TYR A 228 -8.22 9.95 -5.45
CA TYR A 228 -9.09 8.77 -5.40
C TYR A 228 -8.55 7.67 -4.50
N LEU A 229 -7.25 7.35 -4.61
CA LEU A 229 -6.61 6.34 -3.78
C LEU A 229 -6.62 6.73 -2.29
N ASN A 230 -6.39 8.00 -1.98
CA ASN A 230 -6.50 8.50 -0.61
C ASN A 230 -7.94 8.41 -0.08
N LEU A 231 -8.91 8.84 -0.89
CA LEU A 231 -10.34 8.73 -0.55
C LEU A 231 -10.76 7.27 -0.33
N ARG A 232 -10.34 6.35 -1.20
CA ARG A 232 -10.62 4.91 -1.06
C ARG A 232 -10.00 4.33 0.21
N THR A 233 -8.78 4.74 0.54
CA THR A 233 -8.12 4.34 1.79
C THR A 233 -8.94 4.77 3.00
N PHE A 234 -9.43 6.01 3.01
CA PHE A 234 -10.28 6.53 4.08
C PHE A 234 -11.60 5.75 4.20
N LEU A 235 -12.29 5.52 3.08
CA LEU A 235 -13.55 4.77 3.04
C LEU A 235 -13.36 3.33 3.53
N ASN A 236 -12.36 2.62 3.02
CA ASN A 236 -12.07 1.25 3.42
C ASN A 236 -11.68 1.15 4.91
N THR A 237 -10.96 2.16 5.44
CA THR A 237 -10.64 2.21 6.87
C THR A 237 -11.91 2.40 7.71
N TYR A 238 -12.83 3.27 7.27
CA TYR A 238 -14.12 3.48 7.97
C TYR A 238 -14.97 2.22 8.01
N ASP A 239 -15.01 1.46 6.90
CA ASP A 239 -15.79 0.22 6.81
C ASP A 239 -15.35 -0.87 7.80
N VAL A 240 -14.07 -0.88 8.18
CA VAL A 240 -13.50 -1.88 9.10
C VAL A 240 -13.27 -1.35 10.51
N MET A 241 -13.72 -0.12 10.82
CA MET A 241 -13.60 0.45 12.16
C MET A 241 -14.45 -0.29 13.18
N ASP A 242 -13.91 -0.41 14.39
CA ASP A 242 -14.57 -0.96 15.56
C ASP A 242 -14.28 -0.11 16.82
N GLU A 243 -14.58 -0.64 17.99
CA GLU A 243 -14.38 0.01 19.29
C GLU A 243 -12.91 0.35 19.61
N SER A 244 -11.95 -0.25 18.88
CA SER A 244 -10.51 0.06 19.00
C SER A 244 -10.07 1.32 18.26
N CYS A 245 -11.01 2.01 17.61
CA CYS A 245 -10.76 3.20 16.81
C CYS A 245 -11.54 4.40 17.31
N CYS A 246 -11.07 5.60 16.99
CA CYS A 246 -11.80 6.84 17.17
C CYS A 246 -11.82 7.70 15.91
N ILE A 247 -12.83 8.56 15.83
CA ILE A 247 -12.94 9.57 14.77
C ILE A 247 -12.73 10.92 15.42
N TYR A 248 -11.80 11.71 14.86
CA TYR A 248 -11.62 13.08 15.32
C TYR A 248 -11.27 14.03 14.17
N SER A 249 -11.59 15.28 14.38
CA SER A 249 -11.17 16.37 13.49
C SER A 249 -10.17 17.27 14.19
N GLU A 250 -9.26 17.87 13.43
CA GLU A 250 -8.30 18.83 13.97
C GLU A 250 -8.01 19.97 13.01
N MET A 251 -7.67 21.12 13.61
CA MET A 251 -7.03 22.23 12.93
C MET A 251 -5.52 22.06 13.03
N CYS A 252 -4.89 21.68 11.91
CA CYS A 252 -3.46 21.47 11.86
C CYS A 252 -2.67 22.79 12.00
N ARG A 253 -1.41 22.72 12.39
CA ARG A 253 -0.52 23.89 12.53
C ARG A 253 -0.30 24.66 11.22
N ASP A 254 -0.49 23.99 10.08
CA ASP A 254 -0.43 24.57 8.74
C ASP A 254 -1.74 25.28 8.32
N GLY A 255 -2.73 25.37 9.23
CA GLY A 255 -4.05 25.97 9.00
C GLY A 255 -5.01 25.09 8.21
N LYS A 256 -4.63 23.87 7.87
CA LYS A 256 -5.49 22.91 7.18
C LYS A 256 -6.39 22.18 8.18
N PHE A 257 -7.59 21.81 7.72
CA PHE A 257 -8.52 20.99 8.49
C PHE A 257 -8.45 19.54 8.06
N ARG A 258 -8.23 18.65 9.02
CA ARG A 258 -8.17 17.20 8.79
C ARG A 258 -9.21 16.45 9.61
N LEU A 259 -9.75 15.42 8.98
CA LEU A 259 -10.60 14.42 9.60
C LEU A 259 -9.83 13.10 9.64
N HIS A 260 -9.74 12.52 10.83
CA HIS A 260 -8.96 11.32 11.10
C HIS A 260 -9.84 10.15 11.52
N LEU A 261 -9.51 8.99 11.00
CA LEU A 261 -9.91 7.68 11.50
C LEU A 261 -8.67 7.08 12.16
N PHE A 262 -8.65 6.98 13.47
CA PHE A 262 -7.45 6.65 14.23
C PHE A 262 -7.60 5.33 14.99
N CYS A 263 -6.72 4.39 14.75
CA CYS A 263 -6.64 3.15 15.50
C CYS A 263 -5.92 3.37 16.82
N ILE A 264 -6.63 3.25 17.93
CA ILE A 264 -6.09 3.42 19.29
C ILE A 264 -5.36 2.15 19.73
N HIS A 265 -5.97 0.98 19.47
CA HIS A 265 -5.50 -0.32 19.92
C HIS A 265 -5.26 -1.29 18.75
N PRO A 266 -4.10 -1.24 18.09
CA PRO A 266 -3.83 -2.09 16.92
C PRO A 266 -3.64 -3.58 17.27
N ALA A 267 -3.48 -3.93 18.54
CA ALA A 267 -3.27 -5.33 18.98
C ALA A 267 -4.47 -6.27 18.74
N ASN A 268 -5.63 -5.72 18.40
CA ASN A 268 -6.85 -6.47 18.11
C ASN A 268 -7.08 -6.67 16.59
N ARG A 269 -6.10 -6.31 15.78
CA ARG A 269 -6.17 -6.32 14.31
C ARG A 269 -5.38 -7.44 13.67
#